data_50dc8c4dfdd7af007e2b57df483eafbd
#
_entry.id   50dc8c4dfdd7af007e2b57df483eafbd
#
_cell.length_a   1.000
_cell.length_b   1.000
_cell.length_c   1.000
_cell.angle_alpha   90.00
_cell.angle_beta   90.00
_cell.angle_gamma   90.00
#
_symmetry.space_group_name_H-M   'P 1'
#
loop_
_entity.id
_entity.type
_entity.pdbx_description
1 polymer ?
#
loop_
_entity_poly.entity_id
_entity_poly.type
_entity_poly.pdbx_seq_one_letter_code
_entity_poly.pdbx_strand_id
1 'polypeptide(L)'
;EEVEFEKTYKLEVTIVPTNRVRSRADWTDQVYKNETAKWRAVALETAEVHKGGRPVLVGTTSIEKSELLADMLKAKGVPHYVLNARYHEQEAAIVAQAGVPGAVTIATNMAGRGTDIKLGEGVRELGGLYVLATERHESRRVDRQLRGRCSRQGDPGRSRFLVSLEDDLMRLFSNAGIISSLLEKSFKEGEPLEHPLLNRSIGTAQKRVEGQNYSMRKRLLQYDDVLNQQRQIVYGLRNRALKAADSRATIMDIVEEEIDERLAMVFPDPDGDADRRAAEAFVYWYVTTFHMRFDLEDILARTKSQVLLLATDRVRALQTGREQHESPEILQYLERSVLLRAIDRNWQNHLTEMEDLRRGVGLGRGCGGPSGLQAAGGLCRSRLLAAAPQVASCSR
;
A
#
# COMPACT_ATOMS: atom_id res chain seq x y z
N GLU A 1 -4.73 16.67 5.52
CA GLU A 1 -5.18 15.25 5.67
C GLU A 1 -6.70 15.10 5.53
N GLU A 2 -7.51 16.05 6.05
CA GLU A 2 -8.98 16.05 5.95
C GLU A 2 -9.46 15.79 4.51
N VAL A 3 -8.96 16.57 3.55
CA VAL A 3 -9.28 16.42 2.12
C VAL A 3 -8.85 15.03 1.56
N GLU A 4 -7.77 14.46 2.09
CA GLU A 4 -7.32 13.11 1.71
C GLU A 4 -8.28 12.05 2.24
N PHE A 5 -8.70 12.15 3.50
CA PHE A 5 -9.67 11.24 4.12
C PHE A 5 -11.02 11.27 3.40
N GLU A 6 -11.52 12.46 3.10
CA GLU A 6 -12.78 12.64 2.38
C GLU A 6 -12.71 12.05 0.96
N LYS A 7 -11.67 12.40 0.19
CA LYS A 7 -11.53 11.97 -1.21
C LYS A 7 -11.22 10.50 -1.36
N THR A 8 -10.42 9.93 -0.46
CA THR A 8 -9.91 8.56 -0.57
C THR A 8 -10.83 7.56 0.11
N TYR A 9 -11.26 7.87 1.33
CA TYR A 9 -11.97 6.92 2.18
C TYR A 9 -13.44 7.29 2.37
N LYS A 10 -13.89 8.44 1.85
CA LYS A 10 -15.25 8.98 2.06
C LYS A 10 -15.59 9.17 3.54
N LEU A 11 -14.58 9.54 4.33
CA LEU A 11 -14.71 9.79 5.76
C LEU A 11 -14.63 11.28 6.06
N GLU A 12 -15.55 11.74 6.88
CA GLU A 12 -15.52 13.09 7.46
C GLU A 12 -14.51 13.15 8.60
N VAL A 13 -13.89 14.33 8.78
CA VAL A 13 -12.94 14.58 9.86
C VAL A 13 -13.52 15.57 10.83
N THR A 14 -13.75 15.14 12.06
CA THR A 14 -14.23 16.00 13.15
C THR A 14 -13.08 16.41 14.04
N ILE A 15 -12.96 17.73 14.28
CA ILE A 15 -11.93 18.30 15.15
C ILE A 15 -12.43 18.24 16.60
N VAL A 16 -11.75 17.40 17.40
CA VAL A 16 -12.01 17.35 18.86
C VAL A 16 -11.00 18.24 19.58
N PRO A 17 -11.43 19.25 20.33
CA PRO A 17 -10.53 20.12 21.06
C PRO A 17 -9.80 19.37 22.16
N THR A 18 -8.60 19.84 22.50
CA THR A 18 -7.80 19.23 23.58
C THR A 18 -8.41 19.56 24.95
N ASN A 19 -8.32 18.63 25.91
CA ASN A 19 -8.82 18.81 27.27
C ASN A 19 -8.15 20.01 28.00
N ARG A 20 -6.84 20.18 27.78
CA ARG A 20 -6.08 21.32 28.33
C ARG A 20 -5.37 22.07 27.22
N VAL A 21 -5.23 23.39 27.43
CA VAL A 21 -4.50 24.25 26.49
C VAL A 21 -3.04 23.81 26.40
N ARG A 22 -2.52 23.76 25.17
CA ARG A 22 -1.13 23.43 24.92
C ARG A 22 -0.20 24.53 25.39
N SER A 23 0.74 24.22 26.30
CA SER A 23 1.74 25.15 26.85
C SER A 23 3.15 24.92 26.28
N ARG A 24 3.29 24.20 25.16
CA ARG A 24 4.58 23.97 24.51
C ARG A 24 5.08 25.22 23.78
N ALA A 25 6.35 25.56 23.98
CA ALA A 25 7.07 26.54 23.20
C ALA A 25 7.76 25.87 22.01
N ASP A 26 7.27 26.14 20.80
CA ASP A 26 7.88 25.67 19.56
C ASP A 26 8.87 26.73 19.06
N TRP A 27 10.16 26.46 19.21
CA TRP A 27 11.21 27.37 18.76
C TRP A 27 11.44 27.26 17.26
N THR A 28 12.01 28.35 16.68
CA THR A 28 12.38 28.42 15.27
C THR A 28 13.42 27.36 14.94
N ASP A 29 13.31 26.77 13.74
CA ASP A 29 14.29 25.82 13.26
C ASP A 29 15.64 26.48 13.03
N GLN A 30 16.70 25.78 13.40
CA GLN A 30 18.07 26.20 13.08
C GLN A 30 18.57 25.40 11.88
N VAL A 31 18.99 26.12 10.84
CA VAL A 31 19.47 25.52 9.60
C VAL A 31 20.98 25.67 9.51
N TYR A 32 21.66 24.55 9.35
CA TYR A 32 23.11 24.48 9.18
C TYR A 32 23.48 24.20 7.73
N LYS A 33 24.66 24.67 7.31
CA LYS A 33 25.16 24.47 5.96
C LYS A 33 25.44 22.98 5.68
N ASN A 34 26.08 22.29 6.63
CA ASN A 34 26.49 20.90 6.50
C ASN A 34 26.03 20.05 7.70
N GLU A 35 26.01 18.74 7.52
CA GLU A 35 25.62 17.80 8.58
C GLU A 35 26.58 17.82 9.76
N THR A 36 27.88 17.97 9.54
CA THR A 36 28.88 17.98 10.60
C THR A 36 28.64 19.10 11.61
N ALA A 37 28.33 20.32 11.12
CA ALA A 37 28.01 21.45 12.00
C ALA A 37 26.71 21.20 12.76
N LYS A 38 25.70 20.66 12.10
CA LYS A 38 24.43 20.28 12.73
C LYS A 38 24.65 19.29 13.88
N TRP A 39 25.38 18.20 13.65
CA TRP A 39 25.59 17.17 14.67
C TRP A 39 26.39 17.72 15.88
N ARG A 40 27.38 18.57 15.63
CA ARG A 40 28.10 19.28 16.70
C ARG A 40 27.15 20.15 17.54
N ALA A 41 26.27 20.89 16.89
CA ALA A 41 25.28 21.73 17.55
C ALA A 41 24.27 20.91 18.35
N VAL A 42 23.74 19.81 17.80
CA VAL A 42 22.85 18.87 18.51
C VAL A 42 23.51 18.34 19.79
N ALA A 43 24.76 17.90 19.69
CA ALA A 43 25.49 17.36 20.85
C ALA A 43 25.82 18.44 21.90
N LEU A 44 26.09 19.69 21.48
CA LEU A 44 26.32 20.83 22.37
C LEU A 44 25.04 21.24 23.10
N GLU A 45 23.97 21.49 22.37
CA GLU A 45 22.68 21.91 22.93
C GLU A 45 22.11 20.83 23.89
N THR A 46 22.25 19.54 23.52
CA THR A 46 21.87 18.43 24.41
C THR A 46 22.66 18.45 25.73
N ALA A 47 23.98 18.66 25.64
CA ALA A 47 24.84 18.70 26.81
C ALA A 47 24.56 19.93 27.70
N GLU A 48 24.26 21.09 27.12
CA GLU A 48 23.90 22.31 27.87
C GLU A 48 22.59 22.14 28.61
N VAL A 49 21.57 21.63 27.95
CA VAL A 49 20.25 21.41 28.58
C VAL A 49 20.33 20.35 29.67
N HIS A 50 21.09 19.27 29.44
CA HIS A 50 21.38 18.25 30.45
C HIS A 50 22.03 18.84 31.72
N LYS A 51 23.04 19.70 31.57
CA LYS A 51 23.71 20.38 32.70
C LYS A 51 22.73 21.23 33.55
N GLY A 52 21.68 21.77 32.89
CA GLY A 52 20.60 22.48 33.58
C GLY A 52 19.62 21.56 34.30
N GLY A 53 19.82 20.25 34.30
CA GLY A 53 18.93 19.28 34.96
C GLY A 53 17.63 19.01 34.18
N ARG A 54 17.44 19.59 33.02
CA ARG A 54 16.22 19.43 32.23
C ARG A 54 16.31 18.15 31.37
N PRO A 55 15.27 17.29 31.32
CA PRO A 55 15.28 16.11 30.46
C PRO A 55 15.19 16.48 28.99
N VAL A 56 15.93 15.75 28.16
CA VAL A 56 16.02 15.95 26.71
C VAL A 56 15.65 14.66 25.97
N LEU A 57 14.74 14.78 25.02
CA LEU A 57 14.44 13.73 24.05
C LEU A 57 14.97 14.15 22.70
N VAL A 58 15.98 13.47 22.17
CA VAL A 58 16.53 13.73 20.85
C VAL A 58 15.91 12.78 19.84
N GLY A 59 15.18 13.31 18.85
CA GLY A 59 14.57 12.55 17.77
C GLY A 59 15.51 12.42 16.56
N THR A 60 15.74 11.20 16.12
CA THR A 60 16.55 10.88 14.92
C THR A 60 15.72 10.14 13.89
N THR A 61 16.14 10.14 12.63
CA THR A 61 15.41 9.50 11.52
C THR A 61 15.83 8.06 11.26
N SER A 62 17.05 7.68 11.65
CA SER A 62 17.56 6.30 11.45
C SER A 62 18.33 5.78 12.67
N ILE A 63 18.61 4.48 12.66
CA ILE A 63 19.38 3.82 13.72
C ILE A 63 20.83 4.31 13.69
N GLU A 64 21.43 4.41 12.50
CA GLU A 64 22.82 4.86 12.31
C GLU A 64 23.01 6.27 12.86
N LYS A 65 22.05 7.18 12.59
CA LYS A 65 22.06 8.55 13.11
C LYS A 65 21.92 8.59 14.64
N SER A 66 21.17 7.66 15.23
CA SER A 66 21.07 7.55 16.68
C SER A 66 22.35 7.04 17.33
N GLU A 67 23.04 6.09 16.69
CA GLU A 67 24.34 5.57 17.16
C GLU A 67 25.45 6.63 17.01
N LEU A 68 25.49 7.37 15.88
CA LEU A 68 26.42 8.49 15.70
C LEU A 68 26.30 9.53 16.83
N LEU A 69 25.07 9.93 17.14
CA LEU A 69 24.84 10.90 18.21
C LEU A 69 25.22 10.34 19.59
N ALA A 70 24.93 9.06 19.84
CA ALA A 70 25.32 8.37 21.08
C ALA A 70 26.85 8.42 21.28
N ASP A 71 27.62 8.13 20.24
CA ASP A 71 29.09 8.20 20.31
C ASP A 71 29.57 9.63 20.60
N MET A 72 28.96 10.63 19.99
CA MET A 72 29.29 12.04 20.22
C MET A 72 28.95 12.47 21.65
N LEU A 73 27.85 12.04 22.22
CA LEU A 73 27.45 12.35 23.60
C LEU A 73 28.33 11.61 24.60
N LYS A 74 28.71 10.36 24.32
CA LYS A 74 29.67 9.59 25.10
C LYS A 74 31.04 10.27 25.15
N ALA A 75 31.53 10.77 24.01
CA ALA A 75 32.78 11.55 23.94
C ALA A 75 32.73 12.82 24.78
N LYS A 76 31.54 13.41 25.01
CA LYS A 76 31.30 14.59 25.84
C LYS A 76 31.01 14.23 27.31
N GLY A 77 30.98 12.95 27.67
CA GLY A 77 30.67 12.50 29.04
C GLY A 77 29.21 12.70 29.45
N VAL A 78 28.29 12.78 28.52
CA VAL A 78 26.84 12.94 28.78
C VAL A 78 26.19 11.57 28.85
N PRO A 79 25.65 11.16 30.02
CA PRO A 79 24.92 9.90 30.18
C PRO A 79 23.64 9.96 29.36
N HIS A 80 23.35 8.92 28.60
CA HIS A 80 22.18 8.85 27.74
C HIS A 80 21.69 7.43 27.52
N TYR A 81 20.43 7.32 27.13
CA TYR A 81 19.79 6.08 26.71
C TYR A 81 19.46 6.15 25.22
N VAL A 82 19.63 5.04 24.50
CA VAL A 82 19.28 4.92 23.08
C VAL A 82 18.07 4.02 22.95
N LEU A 83 17.00 4.56 22.39
CA LEU A 83 15.75 3.88 22.12
C LEU A 83 15.59 3.67 20.63
N ASN A 84 15.88 2.46 20.15
CA ASN A 84 15.73 2.07 18.75
C ASN A 84 15.12 0.66 18.65
N ALA A 85 14.79 0.25 17.41
CA ALA A 85 14.14 -1.03 17.14
C ALA A 85 14.93 -2.28 17.55
N ARG A 86 16.19 -2.15 17.96
CA ARG A 86 17.03 -3.28 18.44
C ARG A 86 16.75 -3.68 19.89
N TYR A 87 16.14 -2.78 20.68
CA TYR A 87 15.99 -2.96 22.14
C TYR A 87 14.53 -2.92 22.59
N HIS A 88 13.64 -3.64 21.90
CA HIS A 88 12.21 -3.66 22.20
C HIS A 88 11.87 -4.06 23.66
N GLU A 89 12.60 -5.01 24.22
CA GLU A 89 12.34 -5.49 25.59
C GLU A 89 12.61 -4.41 26.67
N GLN A 90 13.50 -3.46 26.38
CA GLN A 90 13.87 -2.39 27.32
C GLN A 90 13.11 -1.08 27.04
N GLU A 91 12.33 -1.03 25.98
CA GLU A 91 11.66 0.18 25.52
C GLU A 91 10.81 0.85 26.62
N ALA A 92 9.98 0.08 27.29
CA ALA A 92 9.11 0.60 28.35
C ALA A 92 9.90 1.17 29.53
N ALA A 93 11.00 0.52 29.93
CA ALA A 93 11.86 0.97 31.03
C ALA A 93 12.59 2.27 30.66
N ILE A 94 13.11 2.39 29.43
CA ILE A 94 13.81 3.59 28.94
C ILE A 94 12.84 4.76 28.86
N VAL A 95 11.62 4.54 28.30
CA VAL A 95 10.61 5.60 28.18
C VAL A 95 10.13 6.09 29.55
N ALA A 96 10.00 5.20 30.54
CA ALA A 96 9.65 5.56 31.90
C ALA A 96 10.70 6.50 32.54
N GLN A 97 11.95 6.39 32.12
CA GLN A 97 13.05 7.22 32.63
C GLN A 97 13.27 8.52 31.83
N ALA A 98 12.70 8.63 30.64
CA ALA A 98 12.93 9.77 29.74
C ALA A 98 12.44 11.12 30.30
N GLY A 99 11.56 11.11 31.30
CA GLY A 99 11.03 12.32 31.96
C GLY A 99 11.69 12.66 33.29
N VAL A 100 12.70 11.90 33.74
CA VAL A 100 13.42 12.13 35.00
C VAL A 100 14.37 13.33 34.85
N PRO A 101 14.61 14.15 35.90
CA PRO A 101 15.56 15.25 35.83
C PRO A 101 16.91 14.85 35.26
N GLY A 102 17.41 15.62 34.29
CA GLY A 102 18.70 15.38 33.62
C GLY A 102 18.75 14.17 32.68
N ALA A 103 17.66 13.44 32.46
CA ALA A 103 17.66 12.31 31.53
C ALA A 103 17.89 12.78 30.07
N VAL A 104 18.76 12.06 29.35
CA VAL A 104 18.95 12.25 27.91
C VAL A 104 18.55 10.94 27.21
N THR A 105 17.58 11.04 26.33
CA THR A 105 17.08 9.89 25.56
C THR A 105 17.19 10.19 24.07
N ILE A 106 17.89 9.35 23.33
CA ILE A 106 17.93 9.39 21.87
C ILE A 106 16.90 8.38 21.38
N ALA A 107 15.95 8.82 20.55
CA ALA A 107 14.89 7.95 20.04
C ALA A 107 14.75 8.07 18.53
N THR A 108 14.63 6.94 17.83
CA THR A 108 14.13 6.95 16.45
C THR A 108 12.62 7.25 16.46
N ASN A 109 12.10 7.81 15.37
CA ASN A 109 10.71 8.30 15.29
C ASN A 109 9.65 7.29 15.68
N MET A 110 9.90 6.01 15.44
CA MET A 110 8.95 4.92 15.70
C MET A 110 9.03 4.42 17.15
N ALA A 111 10.16 4.61 17.80
CA ALA A 111 10.40 4.10 19.13
C ALA A 111 9.59 4.86 20.19
N GLY A 112 9.05 4.15 21.17
CA GLY A 112 8.20 4.70 22.23
C GLY A 112 6.82 5.20 21.76
N ARG A 113 6.37 4.85 20.55
CA ARG A 113 5.04 5.26 20.06
C ARG A 113 3.94 4.60 20.91
N GLY A 114 2.97 5.42 21.35
CA GLY A 114 1.88 4.96 22.21
C GLY A 114 2.18 5.03 23.71
N THR A 115 3.45 5.18 24.11
CA THR A 115 3.85 5.28 25.52
C THR A 115 3.93 6.75 25.96
N ASP A 116 3.45 7.02 27.16
CA ASP A 116 3.49 8.38 27.75
C ASP A 116 4.79 8.61 28.52
N ILE A 117 5.41 9.78 28.31
CA ILE A 117 6.58 10.22 29.07
C ILE A 117 6.07 11.07 30.22
N LYS A 118 6.08 10.51 31.42
CA LYS A 118 5.70 11.22 32.65
C LYS A 118 6.88 12.05 33.15
N LEU A 119 6.59 13.32 33.49
CA LEU A 119 7.62 14.21 34.05
C LEU A 119 7.90 13.82 35.51
N GLY A 120 9.17 13.73 35.85
CA GLY A 120 9.64 13.54 37.22
C GLY A 120 9.41 14.79 38.09
N GLU A 121 9.63 14.66 39.37
CA GLU A 121 9.50 15.75 40.32
C GLU A 121 10.48 16.89 40.00
N GLY A 122 10.02 18.15 40.08
CA GLY A 122 10.82 19.33 39.79
C GLY A 122 11.04 19.62 38.27
N VAL A 123 10.65 18.72 37.37
CA VAL A 123 10.88 18.93 35.92
C VAL A 123 9.96 20.00 35.32
N ARG A 124 8.76 20.18 35.89
CA ARG A 124 7.83 21.24 35.44
C ARG A 124 8.41 22.63 35.63
N GLU A 125 9.06 22.86 36.75
CA GLU A 125 9.74 24.11 37.12
C GLU A 125 10.94 24.40 36.22
N LEU A 126 11.63 23.32 35.73
CA LEU A 126 12.70 23.42 34.72
C LEU A 126 12.19 23.69 33.33
N GLY A 127 10.86 23.77 33.12
CA GLY A 127 10.21 24.02 31.82
C GLY A 127 9.83 22.74 31.08
N GLY A 128 9.75 21.58 31.76
CA GLY A 128 9.28 20.32 31.22
C GLY A 128 10.26 19.65 30.27
N LEU A 129 9.79 18.66 29.53
CA LEU A 129 10.61 17.91 28.57
C LEU A 129 11.02 18.79 27.38
N TYR A 130 12.31 18.74 27.01
CA TYR A 130 12.84 19.35 25.80
C TYR A 130 12.94 18.32 24.68
N VAL A 131 12.25 18.56 23.56
CA VAL A 131 12.30 17.72 22.36
C VAL A 131 13.18 18.39 21.32
N LEU A 132 14.30 17.77 21.00
CA LEU A 132 15.24 18.21 19.99
C LEU A 132 15.18 17.25 18.80
N ALA A 133 14.82 17.74 17.64
CA ALA A 133 14.76 16.94 16.41
C ALA A 133 15.97 17.25 15.54
N THR A 134 16.60 16.24 14.99
CA THR A 134 17.84 16.35 14.19
C THR A 134 17.57 16.55 12.71
N GLU A 135 16.34 16.35 12.26
CA GLU A 135 15.92 16.48 10.86
C GLU A 135 14.41 16.73 10.76
N ARG A 136 13.97 17.28 9.64
CA ARG A 136 12.56 17.32 9.25
C ARG A 136 12.21 16.04 8.51
N HIS A 137 11.05 15.50 8.83
CA HIS A 137 10.52 14.31 8.14
C HIS A 137 9.83 14.68 6.84
N GLU A 138 9.62 13.68 6.01
CA GLU A 138 8.87 13.81 4.75
C GLU A 138 7.43 14.26 4.96
N SER A 139 6.84 13.97 6.14
CA SER A 139 5.49 14.35 6.48
C SER A 139 5.47 15.26 7.72
N ARG A 140 4.78 16.39 7.61
CA ARG A 140 4.54 17.32 8.73
C ARG A 140 3.81 16.67 9.92
N ARG A 141 3.04 15.60 9.64
CA ARG A 141 2.37 14.81 10.66
C ARG A 141 3.38 14.12 11.59
N VAL A 142 4.45 13.59 11.05
CA VAL A 142 5.51 12.94 11.85
C VAL A 142 6.25 13.95 12.70
N ASP A 143 6.56 15.13 12.17
CA ASP A 143 7.14 16.24 12.95
C ASP A 143 6.25 16.63 14.13
N ARG A 144 4.93 16.77 13.88
CA ARG A 144 3.96 17.07 14.94
C ARG A 144 3.88 15.97 15.98
N GLN A 145 3.99 14.71 15.57
CA GLN A 145 4.01 13.55 16.46
C GLN A 145 5.24 13.57 17.38
N LEU A 146 6.42 13.92 16.84
CA LEU A 146 7.63 14.07 17.63
C LEU A 146 7.52 15.25 18.62
N ARG A 147 7.10 16.43 18.15
CA ARG A 147 6.82 17.58 19.02
C ARG A 147 5.81 17.24 20.12
N GLY A 148 4.81 16.41 19.80
CA GLY A 148 3.76 15.98 20.73
C GLY A 148 4.24 15.03 21.84
N ARG A 149 5.53 14.65 21.87
CA ARG A 149 6.11 13.89 22.97
C ARG A 149 6.23 14.73 24.25
N CYS A 150 6.35 16.06 24.14
CA CYS A 150 6.32 16.96 25.29
C CYS A 150 5.00 17.73 25.37
N SER A 151 4.80 18.39 26.52
CA SER A 151 3.64 19.24 26.81
C SER A 151 2.31 18.50 26.76
N ARG A 152 2.27 17.30 27.28
CA ARG A 152 1.05 16.50 27.43
C ARG A 152 0.26 16.97 28.64
N GLN A 153 -1.07 16.94 28.54
CA GLN A 153 -2.00 17.31 29.61
C GLN A 153 -1.72 18.68 30.25
N GLY A 154 -1.26 19.65 29.44
CA GLY A 154 -0.96 21.01 29.88
C GLY A 154 0.40 21.18 30.57
N ASP A 155 1.26 20.19 30.57
CA ASP A 155 2.63 20.31 31.04
C ASP A 155 3.42 21.32 30.20
N PRO A 156 4.37 22.05 30.77
CA PRO A 156 5.30 22.86 30.01
C PRO A 156 6.19 21.96 29.15
N GLY A 157 6.71 22.50 28.08
CA GLY A 157 7.62 21.77 27.20
C GLY A 157 8.20 22.69 26.15
N ARG A 158 9.26 22.24 25.49
CA ARG A 158 9.91 22.96 24.41
C ARG A 158 10.25 22.04 23.27
N SER A 159 10.12 22.52 22.04
CA SER A 159 10.61 21.77 20.88
C SER A 159 11.42 22.65 19.94
N ARG A 160 12.46 22.07 19.34
CA ARG A 160 13.29 22.70 18.31
C ARG A 160 13.74 21.67 17.28
N PHE A 161 13.91 22.09 16.04
CA PHE A 161 14.53 21.32 14.98
C PHE A 161 15.88 21.93 14.60
N LEU A 162 16.90 21.09 14.53
CA LEU A 162 18.19 21.40 13.95
C LEU A 162 18.31 20.62 12.63
N VAL A 163 18.36 21.34 11.51
CA VAL A 163 18.34 20.75 10.17
C VAL A 163 19.57 21.16 9.38
N SER A 164 19.98 20.37 8.42
CA SER A 164 21.06 20.68 7.49
C SER A 164 20.51 20.83 6.06
N LEU A 165 21.18 21.62 5.24
CA LEU A 165 20.89 21.69 3.81
C LEU A 165 21.26 20.37 3.09
N GLU A 166 22.09 19.53 3.72
CA GLU A 166 22.48 18.22 3.24
C GLU A 166 21.51 17.11 3.62
N ASP A 167 20.52 17.37 4.51
CA ASP A 167 19.49 16.42 4.88
C ASP A 167 18.66 15.98 3.66
N ASP A 168 18.24 14.71 3.61
CA ASP A 168 17.59 14.09 2.46
C ASP A 168 16.38 14.88 1.95
N LEU A 169 15.54 15.39 2.84
CA LEU A 169 14.40 16.24 2.47
C LEU A 169 14.84 17.50 1.75
N MET A 170 15.95 18.11 2.19
CA MET A 170 16.48 19.34 1.61
C MET A 170 17.13 19.08 0.25
N ARG A 171 17.88 17.99 0.11
CA ARG A 171 18.55 17.60 -1.14
C ARG A 171 17.56 17.27 -2.26
N LEU A 172 16.49 16.52 -1.93
CA LEU A 172 15.53 16.03 -2.92
C LEU A 172 14.54 17.10 -3.40
N PHE A 173 14.19 18.06 -2.54
CA PHE A 173 13.02 18.91 -2.77
C PHE A 173 13.27 20.41 -2.62
N SER A 174 14.49 20.83 -2.26
CA SER A 174 14.82 22.25 -2.22
C SER A 174 15.09 22.78 -3.64
N ASN A 175 14.47 23.92 -3.98
CA ASN A 175 14.85 24.63 -5.21
C ASN A 175 16.28 25.19 -5.04
N ALA A 176 17.25 24.49 -5.63
CA ALA A 176 18.66 24.80 -5.54
C ALA A 176 19.01 26.28 -5.84
N GLY A 177 18.23 26.95 -6.70
CA GLY A 177 18.50 28.32 -7.12
C GLY A 177 18.26 29.40 -6.05
N ILE A 178 17.26 29.23 -5.17
CA ILE A 178 16.95 30.24 -4.12
C ILE A 178 17.90 30.05 -2.93
N ILE A 179 18.26 28.80 -2.66
CA ILE A 179 19.13 28.46 -1.54
C ILE A 179 20.58 28.83 -1.84
N SER A 180 21.07 28.62 -3.08
CA SER A 180 22.45 28.98 -3.45
C SER A 180 22.73 30.46 -3.33
N SER A 181 21.79 31.34 -3.74
CA SER A 181 21.99 32.80 -3.65
C SER A 181 21.94 33.35 -2.22
N LEU A 182 21.18 32.67 -1.33
CA LEU A 182 21.17 32.99 0.12
C LEU A 182 22.40 32.43 0.83
N LEU A 183 22.91 31.26 0.37
CA LEU A 183 24.08 30.60 0.92
C LEU A 183 25.40 31.40 0.74
N GLU A 184 25.56 32.00 -0.43
CA GLU A 184 26.81 32.71 -0.75
C GLU A 184 27.05 33.99 0.10
N LYS A 185 25.97 34.59 0.62
CA LYS A 185 26.02 35.88 1.31
C LYS A 185 25.83 35.84 2.83
N SER A 186 25.28 34.76 3.39
CA SER A 186 24.74 34.78 4.79
C SER A 186 25.27 33.71 5.72
N PHE A 187 25.94 32.65 5.23
CA PHE A 187 26.46 31.58 6.08
C PHE A 187 27.91 31.80 6.48
N LYS A 188 28.13 31.98 7.78
CA LYS A 188 29.45 31.77 8.39
C LYS A 188 29.56 30.26 8.75
N GLU A 189 30.75 29.72 8.58
CA GLU A 189 31.02 28.31 8.82
C GLU A 189 30.74 27.94 10.30
N GLY A 190 29.86 27.01 10.54
CA GLY A 190 29.48 26.55 11.89
C GLY A 190 28.36 27.33 12.59
N GLU A 191 27.89 28.48 12.07
CA GLU A 191 26.79 29.23 12.64
C GLU A 191 25.43 28.78 12.06
N PRO A 192 24.36 28.70 12.89
CA PRO A 192 23.02 28.42 12.38
C PRO A 192 22.42 29.65 11.71
N LEU A 193 21.67 29.43 10.65
CA LEU A 193 20.83 30.44 10.01
C LEU A 193 19.38 30.26 10.44
N GLU A 194 18.80 31.28 11.07
CA GLU A 194 17.37 31.35 11.37
C GLU A 194 16.72 32.36 10.41
N HIS A 195 16.11 31.87 9.33
CA HIS A 195 15.48 32.75 8.37
C HIS A 195 14.07 32.26 7.97
N PRO A 196 13.03 33.12 8.00
CA PRO A 196 11.66 32.72 7.70
C PRO A 196 11.47 32.09 6.31
N LEU A 197 12.26 32.51 5.31
CA LEU A 197 12.22 31.94 3.96
C LEU A 197 12.69 30.49 3.93
N LEU A 198 13.67 30.11 4.75
CA LEU A 198 14.13 28.72 4.85
C LEU A 198 13.04 27.83 5.43
N ASN A 199 12.39 28.26 6.50
CA ASN A 199 11.28 27.53 7.09
C ASN A 199 10.11 27.36 6.11
N ARG A 200 9.83 28.38 5.31
CA ARG A 200 8.81 28.30 4.24
C ARG A 200 9.22 27.33 3.13
N SER A 201 10.50 27.30 2.76
CA SER A 201 11.05 26.37 1.77
C SER A 201 10.94 24.92 2.25
N ILE A 202 11.32 24.64 3.50
CA ILE A 202 11.15 23.33 4.14
C ILE A 202 9.68 22.89 4.11
N GLY A 203 8.77 23.75 4.53
CA GLY A 203 7.33 23.47 4.50
C GLY A 203 6.79 23.20 3.08
N THR A 204 7.36 23.86 2.06
CA THR A 204 7.00 23.62 0.65
C THR A 204 7.54 22.28 0.17
N ALA A 205 8.78 21.91 0.55
CA ALA A 205 9.36 20.62 0.27
C ALA A 205 8.51 19.49 0.86
N GLN A 206 8.15 19.56 2.13
CA GLN A 206 7.27 18.59 2.78
C GLN A 206 5.91 18.45 2.06
N LYS A 207 5.28 19.57 1.67
CA LYS A 207 4.01 19.53 0.92
C LYS A 207 4.15 18.81 -0.43
N ARG A 208 5.29 18.95 -1.13
CA ARG A 208 5.53 18.24 -2.39
C ARG A 208 5.65 16.74 -2.18
N VAL A 209 6.43 16.32 -1.17
CA VAL A 209 6.57 14.90 -0.82
C VAL A 209 5.24 14.30 -0.38
N GLU A 210 4.51 14.98 0.51
CA GLU A 210 3.17 14.57 0.94
C GLU A 210 2.22 14.40 -0.26
N GLY A 211 2.25 15.33 -1.23
CA GLY A 211 1.45 15.26 -2.45
C GLY A 211 1.84 14.09 -3.36
N GLN A 212 3.12 13.81 -3.50
CA GLN A 212 3.62 12.67 -4.26
C GLN A 212 3.21 11.35 -3.60
N ASN A 213 3.40 11.22 -2.29
CA ASN A 213 3.01 10.05 -1.52
C ASN A 213 1.48 9.84 -1.55
N TYR A 214 0.70 10.92 -1.47
CA TYR A 214 -0.76 10.85 -1.67
C TYR A 214 -1.14 10.33 -3.05
N SER A 215 -0.49 10.83 -4.12
CA SER A 215 -0.75 10.39 -5.48
C SER A 215 -0.41 8.90 -5.68
N MET A 216 0.69 8.42 -5.07
CA MET A 216 1.05 7.00 -5.10
C MET A 216 0.01 6.14 -4.35
N ARG A 217 -0.38 6.54 -3.12
CA ARG A 217 -1.43 5.83 -2.37
C ARG A 217 -2.76 5.78 -3.12
N LYS A 218 -3.17 6.89 -3.74
CA LYS A 218 -4.40 6.95 -4.52
C LYS A 218 -4.36 5.99 -5.71
N ARG A 219 -3.24 5.92 -6.44
CA ARG A 219 -3.08 4.96 -7.54
C ARG A 219 -3.15 3.52 -7.05
N LEU A 220 -2.45 3.19 -5.96
CA LEU A 220 -2.50 1.85 -5.38
C LEU A 220 -3.92 1.44 -5.01
N LEU A 221 -4.69 2.33 -4.39
CA LEU A 221 -6.10 2.05 -4.05
C LEU A 221 -6.95 1.82 -5.29
N GLN A 222 -6.76 2.60 -6.37
CA GLN A 222 -7.49 2.39 -7.61
C GLN A 222 -7.23 1.01 -8.22
N TYR A 223 -5.98 0.52 -8.16
CA TYR A 223 -5.65 -0.83 -8.60
C TYR A 223 -6.27 -1.90 -7.68
N ASP A 224 -6.22 -1.66 -6.38
CA ASP A 224 -6.74 -2.59 -5.38
C ASP A 224 -8.27 -2.71 -5.44
N ASP A 225 -8.98 -1.62 -5.74
CA ASP A 225 -10.42 -1.62 -5.94
C ASP A 225 -10.83 -2.52 -7.11
N VAL A 226 -10.11 -2.46 -8.25
CA VAL A 226 -10.37 -3.33 -9.42
C VAL A 226 -10.12 -4.79 -9.06
N LEU A 227 -8.97 -5.10 -8.45
CA LEU A 227 -8.65 -6.46 -8.01
C LEU A 227 -9.65 -6.99 -6.98
N ASN A 228 -10.16 -6.13 -6.10
CA ASN A 228 -11.13 -6.52 -5.09
C ASN A 228 -12.49 -6.86 -5.70
N GLN A 229 -12.94 -6.10 -6.70
CA GLN A 229 -14.16 -6.43 -7.45
C GLN A 229 -14.03 -7.79 -8.15
N GLN A 230 -12.91 -8.02 -8.82
CA GLN A 230 -12.60 -9.30 -9.48
C GLN A 230 -12.55 -10.45 -8.46
N ARG A 231 -11.90 -10.21 -7.32
CA ARG A 231 -11.85 -11.18 -6.21
C ARG A 231 -13.24 -11.57 -5.72
N GLN A 232 -14.13 -10.61 -5.55
CA GLN A 232 -15.49 -10.88 -5.10
C GLN A 232 -16.24 -11.80 -6.07
N ILE A 233 -16.07 -11.61 -7.39
CA ILE A 233 -16.68 -12.46 -8.43
C ILE A 233 -16.10 -13.87 -8.34
N VAL A 234 -14.77 -14.01 -8.34
CA VAL A 234 -14.08 -15.31 -8.34
C VAL A 234 -14.36 -16.09 -7.04
N TYR A 235 -14.29 -15.41 -5.89
CA TYR A 235 -14.60 -16.04 -4.60
C TYR A 235 -16.09 -16.34 -4.44
N GLY A 236 -16.98 -15.56 -5.05
CA GLY A 236 -18.38 -15.88 -5.17
C GLY A 236 -18.61 -17.20 -5.92
N LEU A 237 -17.95 -17.38 -7.07
CA LEU A 237 -17.99 -18.62 -7.84
C LEU A 237 -17.38 -19.78 -7.05
N ARG A 238 -16.22 -19.60 -6.45
CA ARG A 238 -15.55 -20.59 -5.62
C ARG A 238 -16.42 -21.06 -4.44
N ASN A 239 -17.06 -20.13 -3.75
CA ASN A 239 -17.94 -20.44 -2.65
C ASN A 239 -19.21 -21.17 -3.11
N ARG A 240 -19.75 -20.84 -4.29
CA ARG A 240 -20.85 -21.61 -4.88
C ARG A 240 -20.40 -23.06 -5.16
N ALA A 241 -19.24 -23.25 -5.79
CA ALA A 241 -18.70 -24.57 -6.05
C ALA A 241 -18.46 -25.40 -4.78
N LEU A 242 -18.03 -24.75 -3.68
CA LEU A 242 -17.83 -25.42 -2.38
C LEU A 242 -19.13 -25.83 -1.70
N LYS A 243 -20.16 -24.98 -1.78
CA LYS A 243 -21.43 -25.15 -1.06
C LYS A 243 -22.50 -25.86 -1.88
N ALA A 244 -22.33 -25.97 -3.20
CA ALA A 244 -23.32 -26.58 -4.07
C ALA A 244 -23.48 -28.05 -3.71
N ALA A 245 -24.73 -28.48 -3.55
CA ALA A 245 -25.09 -29.88 -3.45
C ALA A 245 -24.78 -30.60 -4.77
N ASP A 246 -24.92 -29.89 -5.89
CA ASP A 246 -24.60 -30.36 -7.25
C ASP A 246 -23.65 -29.37 -7.93
N SER A 247 -22.39 -29.78 -8.15
CA SER A 247 -21.38 -29.01 -8.86
C SER A 247 -21.61 -29.01 -10.37
N ARG A 248 -22.35 -29.97 -10.89
CA ARG A 248 -22.62 -30.18 -12.32
C ARG A 248 -23.43 -29.02 -12.91
N ALA A 249 -24.47 -28.55 -12.22
CA ALA A 249 -25.24 -27.41 -12.70
C ALA A 249 -24.35 -26.19 -12.92
N THR A 250 -23.45 -25.89 -11.97
CA THR A 250 -22.48 -24.80 -12.10
C THR A 250 -21.51 -24.99 -13.29
N ILE A 251 -21.07 -26.25 -13.54
CA ILE A 251 -20.18 -26.56 -14.68
C ILE A 251 -20.94 -26.38 -16.00
N MET A 252 -22.19 -26.84 -16.06
CA MET A 252 -23.02 -26.67 -17.26
C MET A 252 -23.34 -25.21 -17.58
N ASP A 253 -23.63 -24.40 -16.56
CA ASP A 253 -23.81 -22.96 -16.73
C ASP A 253 -22.56 -22.31 -17.34
N ILE A 254 -21.38 -22.69 -16.86
CA ILE A 254 -20.09 -22.19 -17.38
C ILE A 254 -19.84 -22.66 -18.82
N VAL A 255 -20.14 -23.93 -19.13
CA VAL A 255 -20.01 -24.48 -20.48
C VAL A 255 -20.94 -23.79 -21.45
N GLU A 256 -22.19 -23.57 -21.08
CA GLU A 256 -23.21 -22.89 -21.89
C GLU A 256 -22.80 -21.43 -22.18
N GLU A 257 -22.32 -20.72 -21.16
CA GLU A 257 -21.81 -19.34 -21.28
C GLU A 257 -20.59 -19.27 -22.23
N GLU A 258 -19.63 -20.21 -22.15
CA GLU A 258 -18.47 -20.28 -23.03
C GLU A 258 -18.85 -20.57 -24.47
N ILE A 259 -19.78 -21.50 -24.70
CA ILE A 259 -20.30 -21.82 -26.04
C ILE A 259 -20.99 -20.59 -26.62
N ASP A 260 -21.85 -19.90 -25.86
CA ASP A 260 -22.55 -18.71 -26.31
C ASP A 260 -21.63 -17.55 -26.68
N GLU A 261 -20.58 -17.29 -25.85
CA GLU A 261 -19.57 -16.26 -26.14
C GLU A 261 -18.84 -16.55 -27.47
N ARG A 262 -18.51 -17.81 -27.73
CA ARG A 262 -17.85 -18.18 -28.99
C ARG A 262 -18.78 -18.14 -30.18
N LEU A 263 -20.04 -18.52 -29.99
CA LEU A 263 -21.06 -18.39 -31.02
C LEU A 263 -21.38 -16.93 -31.35
N ALA A 264 -21.20 -16.00 -30.43
CA ALA A 264 -21.31 -14.57 -30.72
C ALA A 264 -20.26 -14.09 -31.75
N MET A 265 -19.11 -14.74 -31.85
CA MET A 265 -18.12 -14.47 -32.91
C MET A 265 -18.53 -15.08 -34.25
N VAL A 266 -19.26 -16.20 -34.24
CA VAL A 266 -19.75 -16.90 -35.44
C VAL A 266 -20.97 -16.16 -36.01
N PHE A 267 -21.81 -15.65 -35.13
CA PHE A 267 -23.04 -14.91 -35.46
C PHE A 267 -22.95 -13.46 -34.97
N PRO A 268 -22.27 -12.56 -35.70
CA PRO A 268 -22.20 -11.13 -35.31
C PRO A 268 -23.59 -10.48 -35.22
N ASP A 269 -24.51 -10.94 -36.04
CA ASP A 269 -25.95 -10.67 -35.93
C ASP A 269 -26.63 -11.97 -35.47
N PRO A 270 -27.32 -11.98 -34.31
CA PRO A 270 -27.96 -13.19 -33.76
C PRO A 270 -28.98 -13.85 -34.71
N ASP A 271 -29.61 -13.07 -35.57
CA ASP A 271 -30.60 -13.52 -36.55
C ASP A 271 -30.02 -13.62 -37.99
N GLY A 272 -28.73 -13.30 -38.16
CA GLY A 272 -28.03 -13.32 -39.42
C GLY A 272 -27.37 -14.68 -39.75
N ASP A 273 -26.74 -14.73 -40.92
CA ASP A 273 -26.00 -15.89 -41.39
C ASP A 273 -24.66 -16.04 -40.59
N ALA A 274 -24.22 -17.30 -40.41
CA ALA A 274 -22.96 -17.59 -39.75
C ALA A 274 -21.76 -17.19 -40.63
N ASP A 275 -20.76 -16.54 -40.02
CA ASP A 275 -19.46 -16.35 -40.64
C ASP A 275 -18.75 -17.72 -40.76
N ARG A 276 -18.52 -18.16 -41.99
CA ARG A 276 -17.92 -19.51 -42.27
C ARG A 276 -16.56 -19.67 -41.61
N ARG A 277 -15.70 -18.65 -41.64
CA ARG A 277 -14.35 -18.75 -41.08
C ARG A 277 -14.38 -18.86 -39.57
N ALA A 278 -15.24 -18.08 -38.90
CA ALA A 278 -15.47 -18.16 -37.49
C ALA A 278 -16.11 -19.50 -37.08
N ALA A 279 -17.03 -20.03 -37.91
CA ALA A 279 -17.63 -21.34 -37.70
C ALA A 279 -16.62 -22.49 -37.79
N GLU A 280 -15.68 -22.44 -38.74
CA GLU A 280 -14.56 -23.43 -38.81
C GLU A 280 -13.69 -23.37 -37.54
N ALA A 281 -13.39 -22.17 -37.04
CA ALA A 281 -12.64 -21.99 -35.78
C ALA A 281 -13.42 -22.53 -34.57
N PHE A 282 -14.74 -22.32 -34.53
CA PHE A 282 -15.60 -22.88 -33.48
C PHE A 282 -15.62 -24.40 -33.50
N VAL A 283 -15.77 -25.04 -34.68
CA VAL A 283 -15.73 -26.48 -34.83
C VAL A 283 -14.40 -27.05 -34.31
N TYR A 284 -13.28 -26.46 -34.74
CA TYR A 284 -11.96 -26.86 -34.25
C TYR A 284 -11.84 -26.80 -32.74
N TRP A 285 -12.28 -25.65 -32.15
CA TRP A 285 -12.28 -25.48 -30.69
C TRP A 285 -13.17 -26.53 -30.01
N TYR A 286 -14.39 -26.73 -30.51
CA TYR A 286 -15.35 -27.65 -29.89
C TYR A 286 -14.84 -29.08 -29.89
N VAL A 287 -14.31 -29.55 -31.05
CA VAL A 287 -13.73 -30.88 -31.18
C VAL A 287 -12.51 -31.07 -30.30
N THR A 288 -11.61 -30.12 -30.25
CA THR A 288 -10.41 -30.20 -29.40
C THR A 288 -10.70 -30.13 -27.92
N THR A 289 -11.77 -29.41 -27.54
CA THR A 289 -12.17 -29.17 -26.17
C THR A 289 -12.98 -30.32 -25.58
N PHE A 290 -14.03 -30.75 -26.27
CA PHE A 290 -14.97 -31.75 -25.76
C PHE A 290 -14.66 -33.17 -26.30
N HIS A 291 -13.75 -33.30 -27.27
CA HIS A 291 -13.40 -34.55 -27.97
C HIS A 291 -14.62 -35.20 -28.64
N MET A 292 -15.56 -34.39 -29.07
CA MET A 292 -16.80 -34.80 -29.73
C MET A 292 -16.87 -34.23 -31.15
N ARG A 293 -17.46 -34.99 -32.06
CA ARG A 293 -17.67 -34.57 -33.44
C ARG A 293 -18.68 -33.42 -33.49
N PHE A 294 -18.35 -32.37 -34.22
CA PHE A 294 -19.26 -31.27 -34.56
C PHE A 294 -19.03 -30.89 -36.02
N ASP A 295 -20.06 -30.91 -36.82
CA ASP A 295 -19.92 -30.70 -38.27
C ASP A 295 -20.22 -29.22 -38.61
N LEU A 296 -19.46 -28.68 -39.57
CA LEU A 296 -19.60 -27.27 -40.00
C LEU A 296 -21.00 -27.00 -40.54
N GLU A 297 -21.60 -27.98 -41.23
CA GLU A 297 -22.97 -27.87 -41.78
C GLU A 297 -24.01 -27.72 -40.69
N ASP A 298 -23.79 -28.28 -39.51
CA ASP A 298 -24.64 -28.11 -38.33
C ASP A 298 -24.75 -26.64 -37.90
N ILE A 299 -23.70 -25.83 -38.13
CA ILE A 299 -23.67 -24.42 -37.81
C ILE A 299 -24.31 -23.57 -38.94
N LEU A 300 -23.88 -23.85 -40.16
CA LEU A 300 -24.32 -23.05 -41.33
C LEU A 300 -25.81 -23.19 -41.66
N ALA A 301 -26.44 -24.30 -41.24
CA ALA A 301 -27.86 -24.57 -41.50
C ALA A 301 -28.82 -24.10 -40.38
N ARG A 302 -28.30 -23.51 -39.28
CA ARG A 302 -29.07 -23.22 -38.07
C ARG A 302 -28.83 -21.79 -37.56
N THR A 303 -29.78 -21.30 -36.75
CA THR A 303 -29.62 -20.04 -36.02
C THR A 303 -28.70 -20.22 -34.81
N LYS A 304 -28.16 -19.10 -34.31
CA LYS A 304 -27.30 -19.07 -33.09
C LYS A 304 -27.90 -19.89 -31.96
N SER A 305 -29.19 -19.65 -31.65
CA SER A 305 -29.89 -20.34 -30.54
C SER A 305 -30.02 -21.85 -30.76
N GLN A 306 -30.24 -22.31 -32.01
CA GLN A 306 -30.32 -23.72 -32.34
C GLN A 306 -28.95 -24.41 -32.25
N VAL A 307 -27.87 -23.73 -32.65
CA VAL A 307 -26.48 -24.26 -32.51
C VAL A 307 -26.08 -24.32 -31.04
N LEU A 308 -26.42 -23.31 -30.23
CA LEU A 308 -26.17 -23.29 -28.80
C LEU A 308 -26.84 -24.50 -28.10
N LEU A 309 -28.13 -24.69 -28.37
CA LEU A 309 -28.88 -25.83 -27.81
C LEU A 309 -28.26 -27.17 -28.23
N LEU A 310 -27.97 -27.36 -29.53
CA LEU A 310 -27.36 -28.58 -30.05
C LEU A 310 -26.00 -28.87 -29.41
N ALA A 311 -25.14 -27.86 -29.28
CA ALA A 311 -23.82 -28.00 -28.70
C ALA A 311 -23.90 -28.35 -27.21
N THR A 312 -24.79 -27.68 -26.47
CA THR A 312 -24.99 -27.90 -25.02
C THR A 312 -25.60 -29.27 -24.76
N ASP A 313 -26.59 -29.69 -25.54
CA ASP A 313 -27.24 -31.04 -25.40
C ASP A 313 -26.28 -32.17 -25.66
N ARG A 314 -25.37 -32.04 -26.64
CA ARG A 314 -24.29 -33.03 -26.85
C ARG A 314 -23.38 -33.17 -25.65
N VAL A 315 -22.98 -32.07 -25.01
CA VAL A 315 -22.18 -32.11 -23.77
C VAL A 315 -22.95 -32.73 -22.62
N ARG A 316 -24.25 -32.44 -22.46
CA ARG A 316 -25.14 -33.04 -21.44
C ARG A 316 -25.24 -34.57 -21.65
N ALA A 317 -25.44 -35.00 -22.89
CA ALA A 317 -25.52 -36.43 -23.22
C ALA A 317 -24.25 -37.18 -22.84
N LEU A 318 -23.06 -36.60 -23.06
CA LEU A 318 -21.78 -37.19 -22.65
C LEU A 318 -21.71 -37.36 -21.12
N GLN A 319 -22.18 -36.39 -20.35
CA GLN A 319 -22.19 -36.47 -18.89
C GLN A 319 -23.16 -37.55 -18.39
N THR A 320 -24.36 -37.61 -18.94
CA THR A 320 -25.34 -38.68 -18.60
C THR A 320 -24.80 -40.06 -18.89
N GLY A 321 -24.04 -40.23 -19.96
CA GLY A 321 -23.38 -41.52 -20.26
C GLY A 321 -22.37 -41.97 -19.20
N ARG A 322 -21.71 -41.02 -18.54
CA ARG A 322 -20.77 -41.33 -17.45
C ARG A 322 -21.45 -41.78 -16.16
N GLU A 323 -22.63 -41.29 -15.87
CA GLU A 323 -23.44 -41.67 -14.67
C GLU A 323 -23.80 -43.17 -14.70
N GLN A 324 -23.81 -43.79 -15.87
CA GLN A 324 -24.10 -45.21 -15.99
C GLN A 324 -22.92 -46.09 -15.57
N HIS A 325 -21.72 -45.54 -15.49
CA HIS A 325 -20.49 -46.29 -15.23
C HIS A 325 -19.80 -45.97 -13.90
N GLU A 326 -20.12 -44.82 -13.28
CA GLU A 326 -19.47 -44.34 -12.09
C GLU A 326 -20.52 -44.05 -10.99
N SER A 327 -20.14 -44.14 -9.70
CA SER A 327 -21.06 -43.75 -8.61
C SER A 327 -21.25 -42.23 -8.59
N PRO A 328 -22.48 -41.76 -8.34
CA PRO A 328 -22.79 -40.33 -8.30
C PRO A 328 -21.92 -39.52 -7.31
N GLU A 329 -21.55 -40.13 -6.20
CA GLU A 329 -20.74 -39.50 -5.15
C GLU A 329 -19.29 -39.24 -5.62
N ILE A 330 -18.71 -40.22 -6.34
CA ILE A 330 -17.34 -40.10 -6.91
C ILE A 330 -17.33 -39.03 -8.00
N LEU A 331 -18.32 -39.03 -8.88
CA LEU A 331 -18.43 -38.04 -9.95
C LEU A 331 -18.56 -36.64 -9.38
N GLN A 332 -19.42 -36.43 -8.40
CA GLN A 332 -19.62 -35.14 -7.74
C GLN A 332 -18.33 -34.65 -7.06
N TYR A 333 -17.59 -35.54 -6.39
CA TYR A 333 -16.32 -35.20 -5.76
C TYR A 333 -15.27 -34.79 -6.81
N LEU A 334 -15.16 -35.54 -7.92
CA LEU A 334 -14.24 -35.24 -9.01
C LEU A 334 -14.58 -33.91 -9.68
N GLU A 335 -15.82 -33.70 -10.08
CA GLU A 335 -16.31 -32.47 -10.70
C GLU A 335 -16.02 -31.25 -9.82
N ARG A 336 -16.34 -31.32 -8.52
CA ARG A 336 -16.02 -30.26 -7.56
C ARG A 336 -14.52 -30.01 -7.43
N SER A 337 -13.72 -31.09 -7.33
CA SER A 337 -12.28 -30.99 -7.18
C SER A 337 -11.61 -30.33 -8.40
N VAL A 338 -12.04 -30.73 -9.61
CA VAL A 338 -11.52 -30.18 -10.87
C VAL A 338 -11.94 -28.72 -11.02
N LEU A 339 -13.22 -28.40 -10.74
CA LEU A 339 -13.72 -27.03 -10.80
C LEU A 339 -12.95 -26.10 -9.86
N LEU A 340 -12.74 -26.50 -8.61
CA LEU A 340 -11.98 -25.71 -7.64
C LEU A 340 -10.53 -25.50 -8.07
N ARG A 341 -9.85 -26.56 -8.56
CA ARG A 341 -8.47 -26.45 -9.09
C ARG A 341 -8.40 -25.49 -10.28
N ALA A 342 -9.37 -25.55 -11.17
CA ALA A 342 -9.44 -24.66 -12.33
C ALA A 342 -9.60 -23.20 -11.89
N ILE A 343 -10.53 -22.91 -10.96
CA ILE A 343 -10.74 -21.58 -10.40
C ILE A 343 -9.46 -21.06 -9.74
N ASP A 344 -8.86 -21.85 -8.84
CA ASP A 344 -7.69 -21.45 -8.08
C ASP A 344 -6.47 -21.18 -8.99
N ARG A 345 -6.22 -22.08 -9.97
CA ARG A 345 -5.12 -21.92 -10.94
C ARG A 345 -5.28 -20.67 -11.82
N ASN A 346 -6.48 -20.46 -12.35
CA ASN A 346 -6.72 -19.30 -13.22
C ASN A 346 -6.67 -17.99 -12.43
N TRP A 347 -7.13 -18.01 -11.18
CA TRP A 347 -7.00 -16.84 -10.31
C TRP A 347 -5.53 -16.51 -9.99
N GLN A 348 -4.68 -17.51 -9.71
CA GLN A 348 -3.25 -17.29 -9.49
C GLN A 348 -2.56 -16.72 -10.73
N ASN A 349 -2.84 -17.27 -11.91
CA ASN A 349 -2.30 -16.77 -13.17
C ASN A 349 -2.73 -15.32 -13.42
N HIS A 350 -4.02 -15.02 -13.20
CA HIS A 350 -4.55 -13.68 -13.34
C HIS A 350 -3.88 -12.67 -12.39
N LEU A 351 -3.65 -13.02 -11.13
CA LEU A 351 -2.92 -12.17 -10.19
C LEU A 351 -1.50 -11.86 -10.65
N THR A 352 -0.80 -12.86 -11.21
CA THR A 352 0.55 -12.67 -11.77
C THR A 352 0.53 -11.72 -12.96
N GLU A 353 -0.39 -11.91 -13.88
CA GLU A 353 -0.54 -11.03 -15.06
C GLU A 353 -0.91 -9.60 -14.68
N MET A 354 -1.78 -9.42 -13.67
CA MET A 354 -2.14 -8.10 -13.16
C MET A 354 -0.96 -7.39 -12.50
N GLU A 355 -0.09 -8.14 -11.81
CA GLU A 355 1.13 -7.59 -11.24
C GLU A 355 2.13 -7.17 -12.34
N ASP A 356 2.29 -7.99 -13.38
CA ASP A 356 3.15 -7.67 -14.53
C ASP A 356 2.61 -6.46 -15.30
N LEU A 357 1.29 -6.37 -15.49
CA LEU A 357 0.63 -5.20 -16.08
C LEU A 357 0.88 -3.94 -15.23
N ARG A 358 0.74 -4.04 -13.92
CA ARG A 358 1.02 -2.93 -12.98
C ARG A 358 2.45 -2.42 -13.12
N ARG A 359 3.43 -3.33 -13.22
CA ARG A 359 4.84 -3.00 -13.43
C ARG A 359 5.08 -2.36 -14.80
N GLY A 360 4.49 -2.93 -15.85
CA GLY A 360 4.60 -2.43 -17.22
C GLY A 360 4.03 -1.01 -17.40
N VAL A 361 2.87 -0.75 -16.81
CA VAL A 361 2.24 0.58 -16.83
C VAL A 361 3.05 1.62 -16.05
N GLY A 362 3.74 1.20 -14.99
CA GLY A 362 4.66 2.08 -14.23
C GLY A 362 5.87 2.54 -15.00
N LEU A 363 6.30 1.79 -16.03
CA LEU A 363 7.47 2.07 -16.87
C LEU A 363 7.11 2.84 -18.15
N GLY A 364 5.86 2.78 -18.61
CA GLY A 364 5.39 3.43 -19.85
C GLY A 364 4.72 4.78 -19.61
N ARG A 365 5.36 5.86 -20.06
CA ARG A 365 4.69 7.16 -20.15
C ARG A 365 3.66 7.10 -21.28
N GLY A 366 2.41 6.76 -21.02
CA GLY A 366 1.39 7.17 -21.97
C GLY A 366 0.18 6.31 -22.26
N CYS A 367 0.09 5.05 -21.90
CA CYS A 367 -1.10 4.23 -22.23
C CYS A 367 -1.48 3.33 -21.04
N GLY A 368 -2.26 3.84 -20.10
CA GLY A 368 -2.75 2.96 -19.05
C GLY A 368 -3.30 3.68 -17.82
N GLY A 369 -4.38 4.44 -18.03
CA GLY A 369 -5.24 4.84 -16.91
C GLY A 369 -6.07 3.65 -16.39
N PRO A 370 -6.89 3.85 -15.34
CA PRO A 370 -7.79 2.84 -14.76
C PRO A 370 -8.68 2.10 -15.79
N SER A 371 -8.94 2.72 -16.94
CA SER A 371 -9.69 2.14 -18.07
C SER A 371 -9.00 0.94 -18.73
N GLY A 372 -7.66 0.90 -18.77
CA GLY A 372 -6.91 -0.28 -19.29
C GLY A 372 -7.04 -1.51 -18.38
N LEU A 373 -7.18 -1.30 -17.09
CA LEU A 373 -7.38 -2.35 -16.09
C LEU A 373 -8.80 -2.91 -16.08
N GLN A 374 -9.81 -2.07 -16.41
CA GLN A 374 -11.19 -2.53 -16.56
C GLN A 374 -11.35 -3.43 -17.79
N ALA A 375 -10.63 -3.14 -18.88
CA ALA A 375 -10.56 -4.01 -20.06
C ALA A 375 -9.91 -5.37 -19.74
N ALA A 376 -8.88 -5.40 -18.87
CA ALA A 376 -8.28 -6.66 -18.39
C ALA A 376 -9.22 -7.47 -17.47
N GLY A 377 -10.20 -6.82 -16.85
CA GLY A 377 -11.23 -7.48 -16.01
C GLY A 377 -12.19 -8.37 -16.82
N GLY A 378 -12.52 -7.98 -18.07
CA GLY A 378 -13.26 -8.82 -18.99
C GLY A 378 -12.54 -10.10 -19.38
N LEU A 379 -11.20 -10.04 -19.51
CA LEU A 379 -10.33 -11.19 -19.79
C LEU A 379 -10.30 -12.21 -18.63
N CYS A 380 -10.54 -11.80 -17.39
CA CYS A 380 -10.57 -12.73 -16.25
C CYS A 380 -11.79 -13.66 -16.29
N ARG A 381 -12.95 -13.14 -16.71
CA ARG A 381 -14.18 -13.92 -16.82
C ARG A 381 -14.09 -14.92 -17.98
N SER A 382 -13.66 -14.45 -19.16
CA SER A 382 -13.47 -15.33 -20.32
C SER A 382 -12.39 -16.40 -20.11
N ARG A 383 -11.36 -16.16 -19.30
CA ARG A 383 -10.34 -17.16 -18.96
C ARG A 383 -10.78 -18.16 -17.90
N LEU A 384 -11.63 -17.77 -16.96
CA LEU A 384 -12.29 -18.70 -16.05
C LEU A 384 -13.24 -19.61 -16.83
N LEU A 385 -13.91 -19.09 -17.84
CA LEU A 385 -14.76 -19.82 -18.75
C LEU A 385 -13.92 -20.76 -19.66
N ALA A 386 -12.76 -20.31 -20.14
CA ALA A 386 -11.84 -21.15 -20.95
C ALA A 386 -11.24 -22.36 -20.18
N ALA A 387 -11.34 -22.40 -18.86
CA ALA A 387 -10.92 -23.57 -18.07
C ALA A 387 -12.02 -24.63 -17.91
N ALA A 388 -13.26 -24.29 -18.17
CA ALA A 388 -14.40 -25.22 -18.12
C ALA A 388 -14.22 -26.47 -19.01
N PRO A 389 -13.61 -26.37 -20.20
CA PRO A 389 -13.33 -27.52 -21.05
C PRO A 389 -12.38 -28.54 -20.42
N GLN A 390 -11.41 -28.12 -19.63
CA GLN A 390 -10.51 -29.04 -18.91
C GLN A 390 -11.26 -29.87 -17.86
N VAL A 391 -12.35 -29.35 -17.31
CA VAL A 391 -13.23 -30.08 -16.40
C VAL A 391 -14.01 -31.16 -17.14
N ALA A 392 -14.43 -30.89 -18.37
CA ALA A 392 -15.16 -31.83 -19.19
C ALA A 392 -14.23 -32.93 -19.82
N SER A 393 -12.94 -32.63 -20.01
CA SER A 393 -11.96 -33.57 -20.63
C SER A 393 -11.16 -34.40 -19.62
N CYS A 394 -11.12 -34.08 -18.35
CA CYS A 394 -10.32 -34.73 -17.31
C CYS A 394 -10.93 -36.06 -16.82
N SER A 395 -11.15 -36.98 -17.73
CA SER A 395 -11.50 -38.37 -17.40
C SER A 395 -10.97 -39.32 -18.47
N ARG A 396 -9.69 -39.58 -18.42
CA ARG A 396 -9.04 -40.81 -18.89
C ARG A 396 -8.27 -41.39 -17.74
#